data_157dad581353d5af18e29d06f159a8b1
#
_entry.id   157dad581353d5af18e29d06f159a8b1
#
_cell.length_a   1.000
_cell.length_b   1.000
_cell.length_c   1.000
_cell.angle_alpha   90.00
_cell.angle_beta   90.00
_cell.angle_gamma   90.00
#
_symmetry.space_group_name_H-M   'P 1'
#
loop_
_entity.id
_entity.type
_entity.pdbx_description
1 polymer ?
#
loop_
_entity_poly.entity_id
_entity_poly.type
_entity_poly.pdbx_seq_one_letter_code
_entity_poly.pdbx_strand_id
1 'polypeptide(L)'
;MSEPEDKQADQDDQGGASDETPKAVKRGGATVVVVILLSLVFYLAGDRYTPYTTQARVQAYVVGVAPQVSGTVVEVAIQNNQEVEVGDLLFRIDTAQYEIALAKARSDYENALRQVEAGDAGVDAARANLRSALANLEKAQKDTSRLERLYKEDPGTISTRRLEVSSATLDSSRAAVSAAEAGVAQAIEAMGGAADEQTNTILKVARTAVEKAELDLERTVIRASTRGVITDLRTEVGIYAGAGAPVMTQVSFQDVWIQAEFTENNLGRMKPGTPVELLFDVMPGEVYDGEVANIG
;
A
#
# COMPACT_ATOMS: atom_id res chain seq x y z
N MET A 1 101.81 12.40 -14.69
CA MET A 1 103.04 12.95 -14.14
C MET A 1 102.88 12.95 -12.66
N SER A 2 103.41 11.96 -12.04
CA SER A 2 104.18 11.91 -10.79
C SER A 2 103.33 11.80 -9.49
N GLU A 3 103.25 10.58 -9.05
CA GLU A 3 103.55 10.14 -7.68
C GLU A 3 104.80 10.78 -7.11
N PRO A 4 105.12 10.72 -5.82
CA PRO A 4 104.98 9.55 -4.94
C PRO A 4 104.73 9.86 -3.43
N GLU A 5 104.38 8.80 -2.70
CA GLU A 5 104.98 8.18 -1.48
C GLU A 5 105.22 9.08 -0.27
N ASP A 6 105.08 8.69 0.98
CA ASP A 6 105.43 7.48 1.68
C ASP A 6 105.05 7.57 3.21
N LYS A 7 104.81 6.41 3.78
CA LYS A 7 105.17 5.93 5.14
C LYS A 7 104.55 6.39 6.45
N GLN A 8 103.84 5.41 7.03
CA GLN A 8 104.20 4.63 8.26
C GLN A 8 104.36 5.38 9.59
N ALA A 9 103.60 5.00 10.55
CA ALA A 9 103.91 4.14 11.70
C ALA A 9 102.75 4.22 12.71
N ASP A 10 102.11 3.13 12.98
CA ASP A 10 102.24 2.28 14.17
C ASP A 10 102.11 2.97 15.52
N GLN A 11 101.04 2.69 16.27
CA GLN A 11 101.13 2.04 17.58
C GLN A 11 99.76 1.84 18.22
N ASP A 12 99.61 0.63 18.65
CA ASP A 12 98.61 0.12 19.60
C ASP A 12 98.21 1.08 20.71
N ASP A 13 96.97 1.10 21.02
CA ASP A 13 96.51 1.07 22.43
C ASP A 13 95.19 0.35 22.59
N GLN A 14 95.19 -0.78 23.23
CA GLN A 14 94.11 -1.55 23.73
C GLN A 14 93.47 -0.79 24.90
N GLY A 15 92.34 -0.24 24.66
CA GLY A 15 91.46 0.29 25.71
C GLY A 15 90.08 -0.44 25.68
N GLY A 16 90.06 -1.54 26.41
CA GLY A 16 88.76 -2.26 26.66
C GLY A 16 87.76 -1.33 27.35
N ALA A 17 86.85 -0.82 26.57
CA ALA A 17 85.64 -0.19 27.12
C ALA A 17 84.71 -1.31 27.58
N SER A 18 84.76 -1.58 28.88
CA SER A 18 83.74 -2.36 29.60
C SER A 18 82.34 -1.76 29.36
N ASP A 19 81.56 -2.53 28.64
CA ASP A 19 80.14 -2.25 28.41
C ASP A 19 79.31 -2.47 29.69
N GLU A 20 79.61 -1.63 30.69
CA GLU A 20 78.80 -1.49 31.90
C GLU A 20 77.76 -0.39 31.67
N THR A 21 76.77 -0.70 30.86
CA THR A 21 75.52 0.10 30.91
C THR A 21 75.00 0.04 32.34
N PRO A 22 74.88 1.19 33.06
CA PRO A 22 74.50 1.20 34.46
C PRO A 22 73.13 0.53 34.61
N LYS A 23 73.03 -0.39 35.58
CA LYS A 23 71.78 -1.15 35.89
C LYS A 23 70.58 -0.22 36.03
N ALA A 24 70.76 1.02 36.32
CA ALA A 24 69.75 2.08 36.35
C ALA A 24 69.15 2.37 34.95
N VAL A 25 70.00 2.43 33.89
CA VAL A 25 69.55 2.69 32.52
C VAL A 25 68.81 1.48 31.95
N LYS A 26 69.23 0.22 32.28
CA LYS A 26 68.48 -0.98 31.91
C LYS A 26 67.15 -1.10 32.64
N ARG A 27 67.06 -0.67 33.91
CA ARG A 27 65.80 -0.64 34.64
C ARG A 27 64.85 0.47 34.15
N GLY A 28 65.40 1.66 33.84
CA GLY A 28 64.62 2.75 33.22
C GLY A 28 64.11 2.39 31.84
N GLY A 29 64.93 1.76 31.00
CA GLY A 29 64.50 1.27 29.69
C GLY A 29 63.42 0.16 29.76
N ALA A 30 63.59 -0.77 30.73
CA ALA A 30 62.57 -1.82 30.95
C ALA A 30 61.24 -1.23 31.46
N THR A 31 61.22 -0.20 32.32
CA THR A 31 60.00 0.49 32.75
C THR A 31 59.33 1.20 31.58
N VAL A 32 60.04 1.88 30.71
CA VAL A 32 59.48 2.52 29.52
C VAL A 32 58.85 1.48 28.58
N VAL A 33 59.53 0.35 28.33
CA VAL A 33 58.98 -0.75 27.50
C VAL A 33 57.72 -1.33 28.12
N VAL A 34 57.66 -1.54 29.46
CA VAL A 34 56.49 -2.02 30.17
C VAL A 34 55.32 -1.03 30.08
N VAL A 35 55.58 0.29 30.20
CA VAL A 35 54.53 1.31 30.05
C VAL A 35 54.03 1.33 28.62
N ILE A 36 54.89 1.21 27.59
CA ILE A 36 54.47 1.14 26.20
C ILE A 36 53.62 -0.13 25.95
N LEU A 37 54.02 -1.27 26.46
CA LEU A 37 53.27 -2.53 26.33
C LEU A 37 51.93 -2.45 27.06
N LEU A 38 51.89 -1.89 28.26
CA LEU A 38 50.63 -1.64 29.02
C LEU A 38 49.71 -0.68 28.24
N SER A 39 50.25 0.43 27.71
CA SER A 39 49.52 1.36 26.89
C SER A 39 48.96 0.71 25.62
N LEU A 40 49.80 -0.14 24.96
CA LEU A 40 49.38 -0.90 23.77
C LEU A 40 48.23 -1.91 24.10
N VAL A 41 48.40 -2.63 25.21
CA VAL A 41 47.38 -3.59 25.67
C VAL A 41 46.09 -2.84 26.05
N PHE A 42 46.18 -1.69 26.71
CA PHE A 42 45.05 -0.85 27.05
C PHE A 42 44.34 -0.27 25.79
N TYR A 43 45.16 0.16 24.83
CA TYR A 43 44.65 0.62 23.52
C TYR A 43 43.89 -0.47 22.78
N LEU A 44 44.49 -1.66 22.65
CA LEU A 44 43.87 -2.81 21.99
C LEU A 44 42.61 -3.31 22.76
N ALA A 45 42.67 -3.25 24.10
CA ALA A 45 41.51 -3.57 24.90
C ALA A 45 40.39 -2.52 24.73
N GLY A 46 40.72 -1.23 24.72
CA GLY A 46 39.77 -0.15 24.48
C GLY A 46 39.07 -0.30 23.14
N ASP A 47 39.81 -0.52 22.05
CA ASP A 47 39.25 -0.74 20.70
C ASP A 47 38.27 -1.93 20.66
N ARG A 48 38.55 -2.95 21.46
CA ARG A 48 37.72 -4.17 21.51
C ARG A 48 36.50 -4.08 22.44
N TYR A 49 36.57 -3.26 23.50
CA TYR A 49 35.51 -3.15 24.52
C TYR A 49 34.61 -1.94 24.37
N THR A 50 35.11 -0.89 23.71
CA THR A 50 34.37 0.36 23.42
C THR A 50 34.44 0.65 21.94
N PRO A 51 33.74 -0.13 21.10
CA PRO A 51 33.74 0.08 19.67
C PRO A 51 33.20 1.47 19.33
N TYR A 52 33.94 2.23 18.55
CA TYR A 52 33.46 3.52 18.04
C TYR A 52 33.67 3.61 16.54
N THR A 53 32.86 4.41 15.89
CA THR A 53 33.01 4.75 14.49
C THR A 53 32.69 6.22 14.25
N THR A 54 33.40 6.82 13.31
CA THR A 54 33.10 8.16 12.78
C THR A 54 32.38 8.07 11.43
N GLN A 55 32.13 6.87 10.93
CA GLN A 55 31.43 6.63 9.67
C GLN A 55 29.96 6.30 9.95
N ALA A 56 29.26 7.29 10.49
CA ALA A 56 27.84 7.21 10.73
C ALA A 56 27.11 8.27 9.91
N ARG A 57 25.93 7.92 9.39
CA ARG A 57 25.09 8.80 8.59
C ARG A 57 23.65 8.73 9.07
N VAL A 58 23.03 9.87 9.17
CA VAL A 58 21.59 9.95 9.40
C VAL A 58 20.87 9.55 8.11
N GLN A 59 19.98 8.61 8.22
CA GLN A 59 19.12 8.12 7.13
C GLN A 59 17.67 8.36 7.49
N ALA A 60 16.85 8.59 6.48
CA ALA A 60 15.40 8.73 6.62
C ALA A 60 14.72 8.09 5.41
N TYR A 61 13.44 7.75 5.56
CA TYR A 61 12.68 7.29 4.40
C TYR A 61 12.46 8.44 3.43
N VAL A 62 12.81 8.16 2.19
CA VAL A 62 12.66 9.08 1.06
C VAL A 62 11.55 8.55 0.16
N VAL A 63 10.46 9.28 0.05
CA VAL A 63 9.29 8.89 -0.73
C VAL A 63 9.12 9.83 -1.91
N GLY A 64 9.08 9.29 -3.11
CA GLY A 64 8.70 10.06 -4.30
C GLY A 64 7.20 10.36 -4.29
N VAL A 65 6.83 11.63 -4.26
CA VAL A 65 5.43 12.06 -4.35
C VAL A 65 5.02 12.09 -5.81
N ALA A 66 4.13 11.16 -6.18
CA ALA A 66 3.58 11.02 -7.52
C ALA A 66 2.06 11.18 -7.49
N PRO A 67 1.45 11.90 -8.44
CA PRO A 67 0.00 11.97 -8.55
C PRO A 67 -0.56 10.61 -8.97
N GLN A 68 -1.77 10.28 -8.50
CA GLN A 68 -2.47 9.05 -8.88
C GLN A 68 -3.30 9.24 -10.16
N VAL A 69 -3.55 10.48 -10.55
CA VAL A 69 -4.26 10.87 -11.77
C VAL A 69 -3.40 11.85 -12.57
N SER A 70 -3.61 11.91 -13.88
CA SER A 70 -2.78 12.74 -14.77
C SER A 70 -3.49 14.06 -15.12
N GLY A 71 -2.73 15.11 -15.32
CA GLY A 71 -3.27 16.38 -15.78
C GLY A 71 -2.31 17.54 -15.60
N THR A 72 -2.74 18.75 -15.98
CA THR A 72 -1.95 19.96 -15.84
C THR A 72 -1.99 20.47 -14.40
N VAL A 73 -0.85 20.83 -13.85
CA VAL A 73 -0.75 21.41 -12.50
C VAL A 73 -1.25 22.85 -12.56
N VAL A 74 -2.25 23.16 -11.74
CA VAL A 74 -2.85 24.51 -11.66
C VAL A 74 -2.38 25.29 -10.45
N GLU A 75 -1.88 24.60 -9.42
CA GLU A 75 -1.43 25.22 -8.19
C GLU A 75 -0.31 24.38 -7.57
N VAL A 76 0.75 25.04 -7.10
CA VAL A 76 1.80 24.43 -6.25
C VAL A 76 1.85 25.27 -4.98
N ALA A 77 1.50 24.66 -3.83
CA ALA A 77 1.32 25.36 -2.56
C ALA A 77 2.59 25.37 -1.70
N ILE A 78 3.65 24.68 -2.13
CA ILE A 78 4.86 24.45 -1.36
C ILE A 78 6.11 24.91 -2.13
N GLN A 79 7.19 25.11 -1.36
CA GLN A 79 8.51 25.44 -1.90
C GLN A 79 9.51 24.32 -1.63
N ASN A 80 10.61 24.33 -2.36
CA ASN A 80 11.69 23.38 -2.14
C ASN A 80 12.32 23.61 -0.74
N ASN A 81 12.63 22.55 -0.03
CA ASN A 81 13.12 22.53 1.37
C ASN A 81 12.12 23.07 2.41
N GLN A 82 10.83 23.07 2.10
CA GLN A 82 9.77 23.44 3.04
C GLN A 82 9.36 22.22 3.87
N GLU A 83 9.19 22.44 5.18
CA GLU A 83 8.56 21.47 6.06
C GLU A 83 7.06 21.42 5.82
N VAL A 84 6.51 20.20 5.83
CA VAL A 84 5.08 19.92 5.66
C VAL A 84 4.58 18.97 6.73
N GLU A 85 3.34 19.16 7.12
CA GLU A 85 2.62 18.27 8.03
C GLU A 85 1.68 17.35 7.24
N VAL A 86 1.18 16.31 7.93
CA VAL A 86 0.21 15.36 7.33
C VAL A 86 -1.05 16.12 6.90
N GLY A 87 -1.41 15.96 5.64
CA GLY A 87 -2.61 16.58 5.06
C GLY A 87 -2.37 17.95 4.40
N ASP A 88 -1.18 18.54 4.52
CA ASP A 88 -0.85 19.79 3.84
C ASP A 88 -0.97 19.65 2.32
N LEU A 89 -1.51 20.68 1.68
CA LEU A 89 -1.62 20.73 0.23
C LEU A 89 -0.23 20.89 -0.40
N LEU A 90 0.13 19.94 -1.25
CA LEU A 90 1.38 20.00 -2.01
C LEU A 90 1.17 20.68 -3.35
N PHE A 91 0.28 20.15 -4.15
CA PHE A 91 -0.11 20.72 -5.43
C PHE A 91 -1.50 20.22 -5.86
N ARG A 92 -2.07 20.88 -6.87
CA ARG A 92 -3.37 20.55 -7.42
C ARG A 92 -3.30 20.41 -8.94
N ILE A 93 -3.96 19.38 -9.45
CA ILE A 93 -4.17 19.14 -10.88
C ILE A 93 -5.49 19.75 -11.32
N ASP A 94 -5.60 20.14 -12.58
CA ASP A 94 -6.84 20.65 -13.19
C ASP A 94 -7.99 19.65 -13.02
N THR A 95 -9.06 20.10 -12.37
CA THR A 95 -10.22 19.27 -12.02
C THR A 95 -11.25 19.17 -13.14
N ALA A 96 -11.20 20.04 -14.15
CA ALA A 96 -12.29 20.23 -15.13
C ALA A 96 -12.69 18.92 -15.82
N GLN A 97 -11.73 18.12 -16.28
CA GLN A 97 -12.03 16.83 -16.92
C GLN A 97 -12.65 15.79 -15.95
N TYR A 98 -12.24 15.83 -14.68
CA TYR A 98 -12.74 14.91 -13.64
C TYR A 98 -14.14 15.31 -13.17
N GLU A 99 -14.44 16.60 -13.08
CA GLU A 99 -15.79 17.12 -12.80
C GLU A 99 -16.77 16.75 -13.91
N ILE A 100 -16.36 16.87 -15.18
CA ILE A 100 -17.16 16.43 -16.33
C ILE A 100 -17.38 14.91 -16.28
N ALA A 101 -16.35 14.12 -15.97
CA ALA A 101 -16.47 12.68 -15.85
C ALA A 101 -17.42 12.27 -14.71
N LEU A 102 -17.36 12.95 -13.57
CA LEU A 102 -18.27 12.76 -12.44
C LEU A 102 -19.70 13.13 -12.80
N ALA A 103 -19.90 14.28 -13.45
CA ALA A 103 -21.24 14.72 -13.90
C ALA A 103 -21.84 13.70 -14.88
N LYS A 104 -21.03 13.18 -15.81
CA LYS A 104 -21.47 12.11 -16.71
C LYS A 104 -21.84 10.84 -15.94
N ALA A 105 -20.99 10.36 -15.04
CA ALA A 105 -21.27 9.15 -14.28
C ALA A 105 -22.54 9.26 -13.44
N ARG A 106 -22.81 10.44 -12.83
CA ARG A 106 -24.04 10.72 -12.10
C ARG A 106 -25.27 10.70 -13.03
N SER A 107 -25.18 11.27 -14.22
CA SER A 107 -26.26 11.22 -15.20
C SER A 107 -26.53 9.79 -15.69
N ASP A 108 -25.49 8.98 -15.88
CA ASP A 108 -25.61 7.58 -16.26
C ASP A 108 -26.28 6.76 -15.14
N TYR A 109 -25.94 7.04 -13.87
CA TYR A 109 -26.60 6.43 -12.70
C TYR A 109 -28.08 6.80 -12.60
N GLU A 110 -28.46 8.06 -12.81
CA GLU A 110 -29.86 8.48 -12.85
C GLU A 110 -30.65 7.83 -13.99
N ASN A 111 -29.99 7.62 -15.16
CA ASN A 111 -30.59 6.88 -16.27
C ASN A 111 -30.82 5.40 -15.92
N ALA A 112 -29.85 4.77 -15.25
CA ALA A 112 -29.94 3.41 -14.75
C ALA A 112 -31.11 3.28 -13.73
N LEU A 113 -31.28 4.26 -12.85
CA LEU A 113 -32.35 4.29 -11.87
C LEU A 113 -33.72 4.30 -12.57
N ARG A 114 -33.90 5.21 -13.53
CA ARG A 114 -35.13 5.28 -14.34
C ARG A 114 -35.40 4.00 -15.14
N GLN A 115 -34.35 3.35 -15.63
CA GLN A 115 -34.49 2.08 -16.35
C GLN A 115 -34.95 0.95 -15.42
N VAL A 116 -34.44 0.87 -14.21
CA VAL A 116 -34.87 -0.12 -13.21
C VAL A 116 -36.29 0.14 -12.74
N GLU A 117 -36.68 1.40 -12.47
CA GLU A 117 -38.03 1.77 -12.13
C GLU A 117 -39.03 1.41 -13.24
N ALA A 118 -38.68 1.64 -14.50
CA ALA A 118 -39.49 1.20 -15.64
C ALA A 118 -39.57 -0.32 -15.76
N GLY A 119 -38.50 -1.04 -15.43
CA GLY A 119 -38.45 -2.49 -15.38
C GLY A 119 -39.37 -3.07 -14.29
N ASP A 120 -39.46 -2.45 -13.14
CA ASP A 120 -40.33 -2.87 -12.05
C ASP A 120 -41.83 -2.90 -12.46
N ALA A 121 -42.27 -1.92 -13.24
CA ALA A 121 -43.61 -1.94 -13.84
C ALA A 121 -43.81 -3.16 -14.76
N GLY A 122 -42.77 -3.61 -15.47
CA GLY A 122 -42.78 -4.84 -16.28
C GLY A 122 -42.92 -6.11 -15.43
N VAL A 123 -42.21 -6.16 -14.31
CA VAL A 123 -42.32 -7.26 -13.32
C VAL A 123 -43.71 -7.31 -12.71
N ASP A 124 -44.33 -6.17 -12.39
CA ASP A 124 -45.68 -6.11 -11.85
C ASP A 124 -46.74 -6.58 -12.87
N ALA A 125 -46.57 -6.26 -14.14
CA ALA A 125 -47.40 -6.80 -15.21
C ALA A 125 -47.25 -8.35 -15.35
N ALA A 126 -46.03 -8.87 -15.28
CA ALA A 126 -45.77 -10.31 -15.30
C ALA A 126 -46.41 -11.02 -14.07
N ARG A 127 -46.31 -10.43 -12.89
CA ARG A 127 -46.95 -10.94 -11.66
C ARG A 127 -48.48 -10.91 -11.77
N ALA A 128 -49.07 -9.90 -12.43
CA ALA A 128 -50.50 -9.87 -12.69
C ALA A 128 -50.95 -11.01 -13.60
N ASN A 129 -50.15 -11.33 -14.66
CA ASN A 129 -50.39 -12.48 -15.53
C ASN A 129 -50.29 -13.80 -14.76
N LEU A 130 -49.31 -13.94 -13.87
CA LEU A 130 -49.18 -15.13 -13.01
C LEU A 130 -50.40 -15.28 -12.07
N ARG A 131 -50.87 -14.21 -11.46
CA ARG A 131 -52.14 -14.26 -10.65
C ARG A 131 -53.33 -14.70 -11.45
N SER A 132 -53.46 -14.27 -12.72
CA SER A 132 -54.52 -14.69 -13.62
C SER A 132 -54.41 -16.19 -13.98
N ALA A 133 -53.19 -16.68 -14.28
CA ALA A 133 -52.94 -18.09 -14.56
C ALA A 133 -53.26 -18.97 -13.33
N LEU A 134 -52.87 -18.56 -12.15
CA LEU A 134 -53.22 -19.26 -10.88
C LEU A 134 -54.73 -19.32 -10.62
N ALA A 135 -55.48 -18.24 -10.86
CA ALA A 135 -56.94 -18.27 -10.76
C ALA A 135 -57.60 -19.23 -11.76
N ASN A 136 -57.08 -19.28 -12.98
CA ASN A 136 -57.55 -20.25 -13.99
C ASN A 136 -57.21 -21.71 -13.61
N LEU A 137 -56.05 -21.97 -13.05
CA LEU A 137 -55.66 -23.26 -12.52
C LEU A 137 -56.58 -23.71 -11.38
N GLU A 138 -56.84 -22.83 -10.42
CA GLU A 138 -57.73 -23.11 -9.31
C GLU A 138 -59.15 -23.46 -9.79
N LYS A 139 -59.67 -22.72 -10.78
CA LYS A 139 -60.96 -23.03 -11.42
C LYS A 139 -60.92 -24.43 -12.07
N ALA A 140 -59.92 -24.74 -12.90
CA ALA A 140 -59.77 -26.00 -13.55
C ALA A 140 -59.63 -27.18 -12.56
N GLN A 141 -58.90 -27.00 -11.46
CA GLN A 141 -58.78 -27.97 -10.38
C GLN A 141 -60.15 -28.27 -9.73
N LYS A 142 -60.89 -27.21 -9.37
CA LYS A 142 -62.24 -27.35 -8.76
C LYS A 142 -63.21 -28.04 -9.69
N ASP A 143 -63.18 -27.72 -10.99
CA ASP A 143 -64.05 -28.34 -12.00
C ASP A 143 -63.69 -29.81 -12.20
N THR A 144 -62.37 -30.14 -12.37
CA THR A 144 -61.95 -31.53 -12.54
C THR A 144 -62.27 -32.38 -11.32
N SER A 145 -61.95 -31.91 -10.10
CA SER A 145 -62.24 -32.62 -8.85
C SER A 145 -63.72 -32.83 -8.60
N ARG A 146 -64.57 -31.92 -9.04
CA ARG A 146 -66.04 -32.07 -9.02
C ARG A 146 -66.50 -33.18 -9.98
N LEU A 147 -65.99 -33.16 -11.20
CA LEU A 147 -66.33 -34.16 -12.22
C LEU A 147 -65.81 -35.56 -11.86
N GLU A 148 -64.62 -35.69 -11.31
CA GLU A 148 -64.08 -36.95 -10.80
C GLU A 148 -64.91 -37.52 -9.65
N ARG A 149 -65.38 -36.71 -8.73
CA ARG A 149 -66.25 -37.14 -7.64
C ARG A 149 -67.57 -37.64 -8.17
N LEU A 150 -68.26 -36.83 -9.04
CA LEU A 150 -69.51 -37.23 -9.64
C LEU A 150 -69.40 -38.52 -10.46
N TYR A 151 -68.29 -38.74 -11.19
CA TYR A 151 -68.04 -39.96 -11.95
C TYR A 151 -67.83 -41.17 -11.02
N LYS A 152 -67.21 -40.99 -9.84
CA LYS A 152 -67.04 -42.06 -8.84
C LYS A 152 -68.36 -42.43 -8.15
N GLU A 153 -69.26 -41.43 -7.92
CA GLU A 153 -70.54 -41.64 -7.28
C GLU A 153 -71.54 -42.32 -8.21
N ASP A 154 -71.62 -41.92 -9.48
CA ASP A 154 -72.44 -42.48 -10.52
C ASP A 154 -71.78 -42.43 -11.95
N PRO A 155 -71.12 -43.50 -12.41
CA PRO A 155 -70.44 -43.51 -13.69
C PRO A 155 -71.36 -43.25 -14.93
N GLY A 156 -72.68 -43.28 -14.75
CA GLY A 156 -73.64 -42.92 -15.79
C GLY A 156 -73.96 -41.47 -15.98
N THR A 157 -73.65 -40.64 -14.98
CA THR A 157 -73.99 -39.21 -14.94
C THR A 157 -73.06 -38.33 -15.81
N ILE A 158 -71.80 -38.76 -16.06
CA ILE A 158 -70.80 -37.96 -16.77
C ILE A 158 -70.10 -38.88 -17.81
N SER A 159 -69.97 -38.39 -19.05
CA SER A 159 -69.22 -39.15 -20.08
C SER A 159 -67.70 -39.11 -19.80
N THR A 160 -67.02 -40.21 -20.08
CA THR A 160 -65.53 -40.34 -19.98
C THR A 160 -64.83 -39.22 -20.74
N ARG A 161 -65.31 -38.88 -21.94
CA ARG A 161 -64.80 -37.78 -22.77
C ARG A 161 -64.84 -36.40 -22.00
N ARG A 162 -65.87 -36.14 -21.17
CA ARG A 162 -65.98 -34.89 -20.43
C ARG A 162 -64.93 -34.83 -19.30
N LEU A 163 -64.63 -35.96 -18.69
CA LEU A 163 -63.56 -36.07 -17.69
C LEU A 163 -62.18 -35.88 -18.33
N GLU A 164 -61.91 -36.53 -19.48
CA GLU A 164 -60.67 -36.37 -20.24
C GLU A 164 -60.46 -34.90 -20.68
N VAL A 165 -61.48 -34.23 -21.21
CA VAL A 165 -61.36 -32.79 -21.55
C VAL A 165 -61.08 -31.93 -20.33
N SER A 166 -61.66 -32.24 -19.19
CA SER A 166 -61.39 -31.48 -17.95
C SER A 166 -59.97 -31.71 -17.45
N SER A 167 -59.47 -32.97 -17.49
CA SER A 167 -58.08 -33.27 -17.12
C SER A 167 -57.09 -32.59 -18.06
N ALA A 168 -57.34 -32.61 -19.38
CA ALA A 168 -56.49 -31.90 -20.35
C ALA A 168 -56.51 -30.38 -20.13
N THR A 169 -57.67 -29.80 -19.72
CA THR A 169 -57.79 -28.37 -19.33
C THR A 169 -56.96 -28.06 -18.09
N LEU A 170 -57.01 -28.95 -17.08
CA LEU A 170 -56.20 -28.84 -15.90
C LEU A 170 -54.71 -28.86 -16.21
N ASP A 171 -54.24 -29.76 -17.02
CA ASP A 171 -52.84 -29.88 -17.43
C ASP A 171 -52.40 -28.66 -18.24
N SER A 172 -53.25 -28.17 -19.16
CA SER A 172 -53.01 -26.92 -19.87
C SER A 172 -52.91 -25.72 -18.93
N SER A 173 -53.75 -25.66 -17.90
CA SER A 173 -53.70 -24.58 -16.90
C SER A 173 -52.45 -24.67 -16.04
N ARG A 174 -51.93 -25.84 -15.70
CA ARG A 174 -50.66 -26.04 -15.03
C ARG A 174 -49.48 -25.54 -15.86
N ALA A 175 -49.48 -25.90 -17.17
CA ALA A 175 -48.45 -25.41 -18.08
C ALA A 175 -48.47 -23.87 -18.22
N ALA A 176 -49.70 -23.28 -18.26
CA ALA A 176 -49.82 -21.82 -18.29
C ALA A 176 -49.27 -21.11 -17.02
N VAL A 177 -49.44 -21.72 -15.84
CA VAL A 177 -48.81 -21.21 -14.61
C VAL A 177 -47.29 -21.27 -14.70
N SER A 178 -46.73 -22.40 -15.11
CA SER A 178 -45.28 -22.55 -15.27
C SER A 178 -44.70 -21.57 -16.30
N ALA A 179 -45.40 -21.31 -17.39
CA ALA A 179 -45.01 -20.28 -18.35
C ALA A 179 -45.08 -18.88 -17.79
N ALA A 180 -46.10 -18.56 -16.96
CA ALA A 180 -46.22 -17.27 -16.32
C ALA A 180 -45.15 -17.07 -15.23
N GLU A 181 -44.79 -18.11 -14.47
CA GLU A 181 -43.67 -18.09 -13.52
C GLU A 181 -42.34 -17.81 -14.23
N ALA A 182 -42.06 -18.47 -15.33
CA ALA A 182 -40.90 -18.19 -16.15
C ALA A 182 -40.88 -16.76 -16.69
N GLY A 183 -42.08 -16.22 -17.06
CA GLY A 183 -42.22 -14.83 -17.46
C GLY A 183 -41.89 -13.81 -16.36
N VAL A 184 -42.27 -14.09 -15.09
CA VAL A 184 -41.86 -13.27 -13.95
C VAL A 184 -40.35 -13.33 -13.74
N ALA A 185 -39.75 -14.53 -13.78
CA ALA A 185 -38.30 -14.68 -13.63
C ALA A 185 -37.55 -13.93 -14.74
N GLN A 186 -38.02 -14.02 -15.99
CA GLN A 186 -37.42 -13.30 -17.13
C GLN A 186 -37.54 -11.77 -16.94
N ALA A 187 -38.67 -11.27 -16.46
CA ALA A 187 -38.84 -9.82 -16.22
C ALA A 187 -37.91 -9.30 -15.11
N ILE A 188 -37.73 -10.07 -14.03
CA ILE A 188 -36.79 -9.75 -12.95
C ILE A 188 -35.32 -9.74 -13.47
N GLU A 189 -34.95 -10.73 -14.27
CA GLU A 189 -33.61 -10.81 -14.83
C GLU A 189 -33.32 -9.66 -15.82
N ALA A 190 -34.30 -9.32 -16.67
CA ALA A 190 -34.20 -8.19 -17.60
C ALA A 190 -34.03 -6.83 -16.92
N MET A 191 -34.54 -6.69 -15.69
CA MET A 191 -34.36 -5.49 -14.83
C MET A 191 -32.98 -5.47 -14.14
N GLY A 192 -32.20 -6.55 -14.21
CA GLY A 192 -30.90 -6.68 -13.52
C GLY A 192 -31.00 -7.26 -12.10
N GLY A 193 -32.07 -8.00 -11.79
CA GLY A 193 -32.38 -8.57 -10.49
C GLY A 193 -33.49 -7.84 -9.75
N ALA A 194 -33.45 -7.80 -8.43
CA ALA A 194 -34.41 -7.06 -7.62
C ALA A 194 -34.28 -5.54 -7.84
N ALA A 195 -35.33 -4.78 -7.58
CA ALA A 195 -35.31 -3.30 -7.68
C ALA A 195 -34.49 -2.62 -6.57
N ASP A 196 -33.87 -3.39 -5.67
CA ASP A 196 -33.03 -2.89 -4.59
C ASP A 196 -31.66 -2.43 -5.11
N GLU A 197 -31.25 -1.23 -4.73
CA GLU A 197 -30.03 -0.59 -5.18
C GLU A 197 -28.76 -1.41 -4.87
N GLN A 198 -28.77 -2.21 -3.79
CA GLN A 198 -27.61 -2.99 -3.36
C GLN A 198 -27.44 -4.30 -4.15
N THR A 199 -28.53 -4.87 -4.64
CA THR A 199 -28.57 -6.17 -5.30
C THR A 199 -28.73 -6.07 -6.81
N ASN A 200 -29.24 -4.95 -7.33
CA ASN A 200 -29.42 -4.74 -8.75
C ASN A 200 -28.09 -4.50 -9.45
N THR A 201 -27.78 -5.36 -10.44
CA THR A 201 -26.50 -5.32 -11.16
C THR A 201 -26.32 -4.05 -11.99
N ILE A 202 -27.39 -3.52 -12.59
CA ILE A 202 -27.35 -2.30 -13.40
C ILE A 202 -27.03 -1.10 -12.52
N LEU A 203 -27.73 -0.96 -11.40
CA LEU A 203 -27.48 0.13 -10.44
C LEU A 203 -26.11 0.03 -9.81
N LYS A 204 -25.66 -1.16 -9.44
CA LYS A 204 -24.33 -1.39 -8.86
C LYS A 204 -23.21 -0.96 -9.82
N VAL A 205 -23.30 -1.31 -11.09
CA VAL A 205 -22.31 -0.90 -12.10
C VAL A 205 -22.28 0.62 -12.26
N ALA A 206 -23.45 1.25 -12.37
CA ALA A 206 -23.54 2.69 -12.53
C ALA A 206 -23.04 3.44 -11.26
N ARG A 207 -23.35 2.93 -10.06
CA ARG A 207 -22.85 3.47 -8.80
C ARG A 207 -21.33 3.37 -8.68
N THR A 208 -20.76 2.21 -9.01
CA THR A 208 -19.30 2.02 -9.00
C THR A 208 -18.60 3.01 -9.95
N ALA A 209 -19.23 3.35 -11.08
CA ALA A 209 -18.71 4.36 -11.99
C ALA A 209 -18.70 5.77 -11.36
N VAL A 210 -19.74 6.13 -10.58
CA VAL A 210 -19.78 7.38 -9.81
C VAL A 210 -18.68 7.40 -8.74
N GLU A 211 -18.59 6.34 -7.92
CA GLU A 211 -17.56 6.22 -6.88
C GLU A 211 -16.14 6.33 -7.46
N LYS A 212 -15.91 5.71 -8.61
CA LYS A 212 -14.63 5.84 -9.32
C LYS A 212 -14.35 7.28 -9.75
N ALA A 213 -15.33 7.97 -10.33
CA ALA A 213 -15.15 9.35 -10.78
C ALA A 213 -14.96 10.32 -9.61
N GLU A 214 -15.62 10.09 -8.47
CA GLU A 214 -15.42 10.84 -7.22
C GLU A 214 -14.01 10.65 -6.68
N LEU A 215 -13.52 9.41 -6.64
CA LEU A 215 -12.16 9.10 -6.22
C LEU A 215 -11.11 9.72 -7.16
N ASP A 216 -11.33 9.69 -8.46
CA ASP A 216 -10.41 10.29 -9.43
C ASP A 216 -10.37 11.82 -9.27
N LEU A 217 -11.51 12.46 -8.94
CA LEU A 217 -11.59 13.89 -8.63
C LEU A 217 -10.89 14.23 -7.32
N GLU A 218 -11.08 13.44 -6.25
CA GLU A 218 -10.38 13.61 -4.97
C GLU A 218 -8.85 13.54 -5.16
N ARG A 219 -8.38 12.62 -6.01
CA ARG A 219 -6.96 12.42 -6.32
C ARG A 219 -6.30 13.55 -7.12
N THR A 220 -7.06 14.54 -7.57
CA THR A 220 -6.50 15.76 -8.19
C THR A 220 -5.85 16.69 -7.17
N VAL A 221 -6.17 16.55 -5.89
CA VAL A 221 -5.61 17.31 -4.77
C VAL A 221 -4.57 16.46 -4.07
N ILE A 222 -3.32 16.76 -4.29
CA ILE A 222 -2.21 15.97 -3.75
C ILE A 222 -1.77 16.59 -2.42
N ARG A 223 -1.80 15.76 -1.36
CA ARG A 223 -1.46 16.16 0.01
C ARG A 223 -0.31 15.34 0.57
N ALA A 224 0.39 15.91 1.55
CA ALA A 224 1.45 15.22 2.28
C ALA A 224 0.90 14.03 3.08
N SER A 225 1.50 12.86 2.90
CA SER A 225 1.12 11.63 3.59
C SER A 225 1.77 11.48 4.96
N THR A 226 2.92 12.13 5.19
CA THR A 226 3.70 12.09 6.43
C THR A 226 4.23 13.48 6.75
N ARG A 227 4.68 13.70 8.00
CA ARG A 227 5.44 14.90 8.34
C ARG A 227 6.87 14.77 7.81
N GLY A 228 7.40 15.83 7.18
CA GLY A 228 8.74 15.82 6.63
C GLY A 228 9.11 17.08 5.87
N VAL A 229 10.18 17.00 5.10
CA VAL A 229 10.65 18.08 4.22
C VAL A 229 10.46 17.66 2.76
N ILE A 230 9.97 18.59 1.95
CA ILE A 230 9.90 18.41 0.50
C ILE A 230 11.23 18.83 -0.13
N THR A 231 11.80 17.94 -0.92
CA THR A 231 13.03 18.19 -1.68
C THR A 231 12.81 17.85 -3.14
N ASP A 232 13.72 18.31 -4.01
CA ASP A 232 13.71 17.98 -5.44
C ASP A 232 12.34 18.28 -6.11
N LEU A 233 11.79 19.46 -5.85
CA LEU A 233 10.55 19.93 -6.47
C LEU A 233 10.78 20.16 -7.98
N ARG A 234 10.18 19.29 -8.81
CA ARG A 234 10.33 19.29 -10.28
C ARG A 234 9.06 19.74 -11.00
N THR A 235 8.05 20.18 -10.26
CA THR A 235 6.79 20.62 -10.87
C THR A 235 6.55 22.10 -10.63
N GLU A 236 5.92 22.72 -11.61
CA GLU A 236 5.48 24.13 -11.59
C GLU A 236 4.08 24.22 -12.19
N VAL A 237 3.41 25.36 -11.96
CA VAL A 237 2.11 25.64 -12.57
C VAL A 237 2.22 25.62 -14.10
N GLY A 238 1.33 24.88 -14.76
CA GLY A 238 1.30 24.68 -16.20
C GLY A 238 2.01 23.43 -16.70
N ILE A 239 2.77 22.72 -15.85
CA ILE A 239 3.40 21.44 -16.23
C ILE A 239 2.35 20.32 -16.20
N TYR A 240 2.46 19.39 -17.15
CA TYR A 240 1.65 18.18 -17.15
C TYR A 240 2.26 17.10 -16.27
N ALA A 241 1.54 16.69 -15.24
CA ALA A 241 1.94 15.62 -14.33
C ALA A 241 1.29 14.30 -14.77
N GLY A 242 2.13 13.27 -15.00
CA GLY A 242 1.68 11.93 -15.33
C GLY A 242 1.36 11.10 -14.09
N ALA A 243 0.32 10.28 -14.14
CA ALA A 243 0.01 9.36 -13.05
C ALA A 243 1.17 8.39 -12.77
N GLY A 244 1.57 8.26 -11.51
CA GLY A 244 2.69 7.42 -11.07
C GLY A 244 4.09 7.98 -11.30
N ALA A 245 4.24 9.15 -11.95
CA ALA A 245 5.52 9.80 -12.15
C ALA A 245 5.84 10.74 -10.96
N PRO A 246 6.92 10.53 -10.19
CA PRO A 246 7.24 11.38 -9.06
C PRO A 246 7.64 12.78 -9.52
N VAL A 247 6.99 13.81 -8.99
CA VAL A 247 7.22 15.22 -9.30
C VAL A 247 7.96 15.97 -8.20
N MET A 248 8.09 15.37 -7.03
CA MET A 248 8.88 15.83 -5.90
C MET A 248 9.23 14.69 -4.97
N THR A 249 10.13 14.95 -4.04
CA THR A 249 10.58 13.97 -3.07
C THR A 249 10.24 14.47 -1.65
N GLN A 250 9.68 13.61 -0.83
CA GLN A 250 9.41 13.86 0.58
C GLN A 250 10.35 13.02 1.45
N VAL A 251 11.08 13.68 2.35
CA VAL A 251 11.92 13.05 3.36
C VAL A 251 11.16 13.06 4.68
N SER A 252 10.85 11.87 5.20
CA SER A 252 10.09 11.73 6.44
C SER A 252 10.93 12.03 7.67
N PHE A 253 10.35 12.70 8.67
CA PHE A 253 10.96 12.88 9.99
C PHE A 253 10.53 11.83 11.02
N GLN A 254 9.55 10.99 10.70
CA GLN A 254 9.00 10.04 11.67
C GLN A 254 9.90 8.82 11.86
N ASP A 255 10.54 8.37 10.79
CA ASP A 255 11.39 7.19 10.81
C ASP A 255 12.81 7.57 10.37
N VAL A 256 13.55 8.15 11.30
CA VAL A 256 14.96 8.52 11.11
C VAL A 256 15.82 7.51 11.86
N TRP A 257 16.83 6.97 11.21
CA TRP A 257 17.81 6.08 11.85
C TRP A 257 19.23 6.49 11.49
N ILE A 258 20.17 5.99 12.26
CA ILE A 258 21.58 6.19 11.99
C ILE A 258 22.18 4.90 11.49
N GLN A 259 22.72 4.94 10.29
CA GLN A 259 23.50 3.87 9.74
C GLN A 259 24.98 4.13 10.06
N ALA A 260 25.58 3.27 10.88
CA ALA A 260 26.96 3.33 11.28
C ALA A 260 27.74 2.13 10.71
N GLU A 261 28.90 2.39 10.14
CA GLU A 261 29.78 1.35 9.60
C GLU A 261 30.85 0.99 10.63
N PHE A 262 30.87 -0.25 11.07
CA PHE A 262 31.85 -0.78 12.01
C PHE A 262 32.75 -1.84 11.35
N THR A 263 33.95 -2.00 11.86
CA THR A 263 34.86 -3.07 11.42
C THR A 263 34.39 -4.43 11.95
N GLU A 264 34.77 -5.51 11.28
CA GLU A 264 34.43 -6.89 11.67
C GLU A 264 34.81 -7.23 13.11
N ASN A 265 35.91 -6.66 13.60
CA ASN A 265 36.40 -6.88 14.97
C ASN A 265 35.43 -6.41 16.06
N ASN A 266 34.59 -5.43 15.73
CA ASN A 266 33.67 -4.79 16.66
C ASN A 266 32.28 -5.46 16.66
N LEU A 267 31.89 -6.09 15.53
CA LEU A 267 30.58 -6.71 15.33
C LEU A 267 30.28 -7.85 16.31
N GLY A 268 31.30 -8.60 16.77
CA GLY A 268 31.11 -9.77 17.65
C GLY A 268 30.47 -9.48 18.99
N ARG A 269 30.37 -8.21 19.41
CA ARG A 269 29.81 -7.79 20.70
C ARG A 269 28.60 -6.92 20.60
N MET A 270 28.28 -6.43 19.41
CA MET A 270 27.07 -5.69 19.15
C MET A 270 25.90 -6.65 18.97
N LYS A 271 24.79 -6.34 19.56
CA LYS A 271 23.54 -7.08 19.42
C LYS A 271 22.39 -6.06 19.32
N PRO A 272 21.31 -6.41 18.64
CA PRO A 272 20.08 -5.61 18.72
C PRO A 272 19.71 -5.34 20.18
N GLY A 273 19.38 -4.09 20.51
CA GLY A 273 19.13 -3.62 21.87
C GLY A 273 20.36 -3.17 22.65
N THR A 274 21.59 -3.20 22.06
CA THR A 274 22.78 -2.65 22.73
C THR A 274 22.67 -1.12 22.77
N PRO A 275 22.83 -0.49 23.95
CA PRO A 275 22.84 0.98 24.06
C PRO A 275 24.05 1.57 23.36
N VAL A 276 23.87 2.70 22.68
CA VAL A 276 24.90 3.45 21.98
C VAL A 276 24.78 4.94 22.28
N GLU A 277 25.91 5.62 22.37
CA GLU A 277 25.99 7.06 22.47
C GLU A 277 26.28 7.66 21.09
N LEU A 278 25.54 8.68 20.71
CA LEU A 278 25.61 9.36 19.43
C LEU A 278 26.06 10.80 19.65
N LEU A 279 27.13 11.19 18.97
CA LEU A 279 27.61 12.55 18.95
C LEU A 279 27.52 13.10 17.53
N PHE A 280 26.80 14.20 17.35
CA PHE A 280 26.66 14.85 16.04
C PHE A 280 27.66 15.99 15.88
N ASP A 281 28.38 16.03 14.77
CA ASP A 281 29.32 17.09 14.45
C ASP A 281 28.66 18.48 14.34
N VAL A 282 27.37 18.51 14.01
CA VAL A 282 26.55 19.73 13.89
C VAL A 282 26.18 20.31 15.25
N MET A 283 26.19 19.48 16.31
CA MET A 283 25.83 19.85 17.70
C MET A 283 26.94 19.38 18.64
N PRO A 284 28.12 20.00 18.60
CA PRO A 284 29.25 19.56 19.41
C PRO A 284 28.97 19.69 20.89
N GLY A 285 29.17 18.61 21.64
CA GLY A 285 29.00 18.55 23.09
C GLY A 285 27.66 18.02 23.57
N GLU A 286 26.71 17.76 22.69
CA GLU A 286 25.47 17.07 23.01
C GLU A 286 25.57 15.57 22.67
N VAL A 287 25.33 14.73 23.65
CA VAL A 287 25.33 13.27 23.52
C VAL A 287 23.89 12.80 23.52
N TYR A 288 23.53 12.01 22.53
CA TYR A 288 22.20 11.41 22.39
C TYR A 288 22.31 9.90 22.64
N ASP A 289 21.39 9.39 23.45
CA ASP A 289 21.26 7.96 23.70
C ASP A 289 20.47 7.30 22.58
N GLY A 290 20.96 6.17 22.12
CA GLY A 290 20.30 5.33 21.12
C GLY A 290 20.47 3.86 21.43
N GLU A 291 19.86 3.01 20.62
CA GLU A 291 20.02 1.57 20.69
C GLU A 291 20.26 0.96 19.30
N VAL A 292 21.00 -0.12 19.24
CA VAL A 292 21.21 -0.88 18.00
C VAL A 292 19.91 -1.58 17.63
N ALA A 293 19.27 -1.13 16.54
CA ALA A 293 18.04 -1.72 16.06
C ALA A 293 18.31 -3.02 15.28
N ASN A 294 19.30 -3.01 14.40
CA ASN A 294 19.64 -4.15 13.55
C ASN A 294 21.12 -4.12 13.16
N ILE A 295 21.65 -5.29 12.77
CA ILE A 295 23.02 -5.48 12.24
C ILE A 295 22.86 -6.16 10.89
N GLY A 296 23.35 -5.52 9.83
CA GLY A 296 23.26 -5.98 8.44
C GLY A 296 24.61 -6.33 7.85
#